data_032c79639778b4cccd4fd9ae6218c5f3
#
_entry.id   032c79639778b4cccd4fd9ae6218c5f3
#
_cell.length_a   1.000
_cell.length_b   1.000
_cell.length_c   1.000
_cell.angle_alpha   90.00
_cell.angle_beta   90.00
_cell.angle_gamma   90.00
#
_symmetry.space_group_name_H-M   'P 1'
#
loop_
_entity.id
_entity.type
_entity.pdbx_description
1 polymer ?
#
loop_
_entity_poly.entity_id
_entity_poly.type
_entity_poly.pdbx_seq_one_letter_code
_entity_poly.pdbx_strand_id
1 'polypeptide(L)'
;MVEGFRQRYWPSGAIPVDVEFIVDVKLGLDIVAVPHLYRAYGIDGFLAADRSAVYIDHAVQEHSILYRYRFTLAHELAHLHLHGALFDNASFDSVEEWRDFLRAMPEESRSWYEWQGYAFAGLLLVPRDALTQKIEEAVERAHEAGFTDLDLGVEAHRDILAEWVGRRFDVSGEVVVRRGAYDGHWDR
;
A
#
# COMPACT_ATOMS: atom_id res chain seq x y z
N MET A 1 -11.46 4.95 -9.62
CA MET A 1 -11.47 5.39 -8.22
C MET A 1 -10.06 5.79 -7.77
N VAL A 2 -9.09 4.89 -7.66
CA VAL A 2 -7.69 5.23 -7.25
C VAL A 2 -7.03 6.21 -8.22
N GLU A 3 -7.26 6.07 -9.52
CA GLU A 3 -6.74 7.01 -10.52
C GLU A 3 -7.23 8.45 -10.30
N GLY A 4 -8.52 8.64 -9.98
CA GLY A 4 -9.05 9.96 -9.64
C GLY A 4 -8.46 10.52 -8.33
N PHE A 5 -8.19 9.65 -7.35
CA PHE A 5 -7.48 10.03 -6.13
C PHE A 5 -6.05 10.51 -6.46
N ARG A 6 -5.32 9.77 -7.27
CA ARG A 6 -3.96 10.12 -7.70
C ARG A 6 -3.93 11.43 -8.47
N GLN A 7 -4.82 11.62 -9.44
CA GLN A 7 -4.92 12.88 -10.21
C GLN A 7 -5.18 14.08 -9.30
N ARG A 8 -5.94 13.90 -8.24
CA ARG A 8 -6.25 14.98 -7.28
C ARG A 8 -5.09 15.31 -6.36
N TYR A 9 -4.43 14.29 -5.78
CA TYR A 9 -3.46 14.48 -4.70
C TYR A 9 -2.01 14.31 -5.12
N TRP A 10 -1.75 13.62 -6.25
CA TRP A 10 -0.43 13.38 -6.84
C TRP A 10 -0.42 13.59 -8.36
N PRO A 11 -0.80 14.80 -8.86
CA PRO A 11 -0.98 15.07 -10.30
C PRO A 11 0.32 15.00 -11.11
N SER A 12 1.49 15.03 -10.47
CA SER A 12 2.78 14.90 -11.15
C SER A 12 2.94 13.57 -11.86
N GLY A 13 2.25 12.50 -11.40
CA GLY A 13 2.44 11.14 -11.87
C GLY A 13 3.83 10.55 -11.57
N ALA A 14 4.68 11.27 -10.83
CA ALA A 14 6.03 10.82 -10.49
C ALA A 14 6.00 9.54 -9.64
N ILE A 15 6.98 8.68 -9.83
CA ILE A 15 7.25 7.52 -9.00
C ILE A 15 8.63 7.66 -8.35
N PRO A 16 8.77 7.19 -7.10
CA PRO A 16 7.73 6.67 -6.21
C PRO A 16 6.70 7.73 -5.81
N VAL A 17 5.44 7.32 -5.57
CA VAL A 17 4.38 8.20 -5.05
C VAL A 17 4.72 8.56 -3.61
N ASP A 18 4.85 9.84 -3.29
CA ASP A 18 5.10 10.30 -1.92
C ASP A 18 3.80 10.29 -1.11
N VAL A 19 3.50 9.14 -0.51
CA VAL A 19 2.28 8.93 0.25
C VAL A 19 2.28 9.70 1.57
N GLU A 20 3.45 9.91 2.18
CA GLU A 20 3.58 10.71 3.40
C GLU A 20 3.23 12.17 3.14
N PHE A 21 3.74 12.75 2.05
CA PHE A 21 3.35 14.07 1.60
C PHE A 21 1.84 14.19 1.31
N ILE A 22 1.22 13.12 0.77
CA ILE A 22 -0.23 13.12 0.56
C ILE A 22 -0.97 13.15 1.90
N VAL A 23 -0.58 12.34 2.87
CA VAL A 23 -1.19 12.28 4.21
C VAL A 23 -1.04 13.60 4.94
N ASP A 24 0.19 14.04 5.14
CA ASP A 24 0.51 15.20 5.97
C ASP A 24 0.13 16.52 5.25
N VAL A 25 0.66 16.75 4.05
CA VAL A 25 0.56 18.08 3.41
C VAL A 25 -0.74 18.26 2.61
N LYS A 26 -1.19 17.22 1.90
CA LYS A 26 -2.37 17.35 1.03
C LYS A 26 -3.68 17.16 1.76
N LEU A 27 -3.70 16.27 2.73
CA LEU A 27 -4.89 15.93 3.50
C LEU A 27 -4.88 16.57 4.90
N GLY A 28 -3.71 16.98 5.41
CA GLY A 28 -3.56 17.60 6.70
C GLY A 28 -3.84 16.66 7.86
N LEU A 29 -3.53 15.36 7.69
CA LEU A 29 -3.66 14.36 8.75
C LEU A 29 -2.36 14.26 9.52
N ASP A 30 -2.46 14.17 10.83
CA ASP A 30 -1.30 13.89 11.67
C ASP A 30 -0.84 12.43 11.48
N ILE A 31 0.47 12.21 11.50
CA ILE A 31 1.07 10.87 11.52
C ILE A 31 1.64 10.66 12.92
N VAL A 32 1.02 9.77 13.69
CA VAL A 32 1.31 9.57 15.11
C VAL A 32 1.97 8.21 15.34
N ALA A 33 3.22 8.23 15.83
CA ALA A 33 3.93 7.00 16.20
C ALA A 33 3.40 6.42 17.53
N VAL A 34 3.03 5.14 17.50
CA VAL A 34 2.53 4.40 18.67
C VAL A 34 3.52 3.29 19.03
N PRO A 35 4.13 3.33 20.21
CA PRO A 35 5.05 2.27 20.65
C PRO A 35 4.35 0.92 20.77
N HIS A 36 4.99 -0.12 20.23
CA HIS A 36 4.59 -1.53 20.39
C HIS A 36 3.20 -1.89 19.84
N LEU A 37 2.64 -1.13 18.92
CA LEU A 37 1.34 -1.40 18.29
C LEU A 37 1.32 -2.77 17.60
N TYR A 38 2.33 -3.06 16.78
CA TYR A 38 2.47 -4.36 16.14
C TYR A 38 2.73 -5.49 17.13
N ARG A 39 3.61 -5.27 18.11
CA ARG A 39 3.96 -6.30 19.09
C ARG A 39 2.78 -6.69 19.98
N ALA A 40 1.97 -5.72 20.38
CA ALA A 40 0.85 -5.92 21.31
C ALA A 40 -0.41 -6.42 20.59
N TYR A 41 -0.67 -5.93 19.38
CA TYR A 41 -1.95 -6.11 18.71
C TYR A 41 -1.85 -6.73 17.31
N GLY A 42 -0.65 -6.86 16.75
CA GLY A 42 -0.40 -7.43 15.41
C GLY A 42 -0.81 -6.51 14.26
N ILE A 43 -0.91 -5.19 14.50
CA ILE A 43 -1.29 -4.20 13.50
C ILE A 43 -0.18 -3.17 13.28
N ASP A 44 -0.05 -2.71 12.04
CA ASP A 44 0.97 -1.74 11.65
C ASP A 44 0.51 -0.30 11.83
N GLY A 45 -0.78 -0.06 11.70
CA GLY A 45 -1.40 1.24 11.86
C GLY A 45 -2.92 1.18 11.84
N PHE A 46 -3.55 2.31 12.07
CA PHE A 46 -4.99 2.49 11.92
C PHE A 46 -5.35 3.98 11.80
N LEU A 47 -6.48 4.25 11.15
CA LEU A 47 -7.04 5.59 11.02
C LEU A 47 -7.81 5.96 12.29
N ALA A 48 -7.62 7.17 12.80
CA ALA A 48 -8.41 7.73 13.92
C ALA A 48 -9.91 7.77 13.59
N ALA A 49 -10.78 7.63 14.61
CA ALA A 49 -12.23 7.67 14.42
C ALA A 49 -12.71 8.99 13.82
N ASP A 50 -12.14 10.10 14.23
CA ASP A 50 -12.44 11.44 13.70
C ASP A 50 -11.73 11.76 12.38
N ARG A 51 -10.91 10.82 11.90
CA ARG A 51 -10.14 10.94 10.64
C ARG A 51 -9.12 12.07 10.65
N SER A 52 -8.66 12.51 11.82
CA SER A 52 -7.66 13.57 11.98
C SER A 52 -6.22 13.05 11.90
N ALA A 53 -6.00 11.77 12.17
CA ALA A 53 -4.68 11.18 12.27
C ALA A 53 -4.62 9.75 11.75
N VAL A 54 -3.42 9.33 11.32
CA VAL A 54 -3.04 7.94 11.09
C VAL A 54 -2.06 7.54 12.18
N TYR A 55 -2.42 6.55 12.98
CA TYR A 55 -1.55 5.95 13.98
C TYR A 55 -0.72 4.85 13.35
N ILE A 56 0.60 4.87 13.58
CA ILE A 56 1.55 3.91 12.99
C ILE A 56 2.41 3.31 14.10
N ASP A 57 2.70 2.02 14.01
CA ASP A 57 3.68 1.40 14.91
C ASP A 57 5.03 2.09 14.79
N HIS A 58 5.60 2.50 15.93
CA HIS A 58 6.87 3.22 15.98
C HIS A 58 8.00 2.45 15.28
N ALA A 59 8.06 1.11 15.45
CA ALA A 59 9.08 0.30 14.80
C ALA A 59 8.86 0.18 13.29
N VAL A 60 7.62 0.28 12.81
CA VAL A 60 7.30 0.34 11.37
C VAL A 60 7.74 1.67 10.78
N GLN A 61 7.55 2.77 11.52
CA GLN A 61 7.97 4.10 11.09
C GLN A 61 9.51 4.26 11.07
N GLU A 62 10.21 3.75 12.10
CA GLU A 62 11.67 3.91 12.23
C GLU A 62 12.49 2.89 11.42
N HIS A 63 11.88 1.80 10.97
CA HIS A 63 12.63 0.74 10.30
C HIS A 63 13.19 1.22 8.96
N SER A 64 14.43 0.83 8.69
CA SER A 64 15.14 1.09 7.42
C SER A 64 14.43 0.54 6.17
N ILE A 65 13.42 -0.30 6.34
CA ILE A 65 12.56 -0.81 5.27
C ILE A 65 11.33 0.09 5.15
N LEU A 66 11.50 1.21 4.48
CA LEU A 66 10.43 2.20 4.21
C LEU A 66 9.18 1.60 3.54
N TYR A 67 9.29 0.43 2.89
CA TYR A 67 8.19 -0.19 2.15
C TYR A 67 6.97 -0.47 3.02
N ARG A 68 7.19 -1.00 4.24
CA ARG A 68 6.09 -1.34 5.16
C ARG A 68 5.38 -0.08 5.65
N TYR A 69 6.13 0.93 6.06
CA TYR A 69 5.60 2.23 6.48
C TYR A 69 4.74 2.87 5.39
N ARG A 70 5.29 3.00 4.18
CA ARG A 70 4.60 3.59 3.03
C ARG A 70 3.34 2.83 2.66
N PHE A 71 3.41 1.50 2.69
CA PHE A 71 2.26 0.65 2.37
C PHE A 71 1.17 0.78 3.43
N THR A 72 1.53 0.87 4.72
CA THR A 72 0.58 1.12 5.81
C THR A 72 -0.11 2.46 5.65
N LEU A 73 0.63 3.55 5.39
CA LEU A 73 0.01 4.86 5.12
C LEU A 73 -0.98 4.80 3.94
N ALA A 74 -0.61 4.15 2.84
CA ALA A 74 -1.47 4.00 1.67
C ALA A 74 -2.72 3.15 1.96
N HIS A 75 -2.60 2.15 2.85
CA HIS A 75 -3.70 1.33 3.32
C HIS A 75 -4.70 2.15 4.17
N GLU A 76 -4.20 2.95 5.10
CA GLU A 76 -5.06 3.82 5.92
C GLU A 76 -5.74 4.93 5.09
N LEU A 77 -5.06 5.44 4.07
CA LEU A 77 -5.68 6.35 3.09
C LEU A 77 -6.84 5.70 2.33
N ALA A 78 -6.79 4.39 2.10
CA ALA A 78 -7.91 3.68 1.51
C ALA A 78 -9.13 3.74 2.43
N HIS A 79 -8.95 3.49 3.72
CA HIS A 79 -10.04 3.56 4.69
C HIS A 79 -10.64 4.96 4.79
N LEU A 80 -9.81 5.99 4.80
CA LEU A 80 -10.28 7.36 4.75
C LEU A 80 -11.13 7.63 3.49
N HIS A 81 -10.66 7.17 2.33
CA HIS A 81 -11.27 7.52 1.04
C HIS A 81 -12.50 6.66 0.68
N LEU A 82 -12.44 5.37 0.99
CA LEU A 82 -13.46 4.39 0.59
C LEU A 82 -14.53 4.18 1.66
N HIS A 83 -14.13 4.28 2.93
CA HIS A 83 -14.95 3.84 4.05
C HIS A 83 -15.36 4.98 4.99
N GLY A 84 -15.24 6.23 4.53
CA GLY A 84 -15.54 7.41 5.35
C GLY A 84 -16.89 7.34 6.07
N ALA A 85 -17.93 6.80 5.41
CA ALA A 85 -19.25 6.65 6.02
C ALA A 85 -19.29 5.70 7.23
N LEU A 86 -18.36 4.73 7.34
CA LEU A 86 -18.25 3.87 8.51
C LEU A 86 -17.74 4.63 9.74
N PHE A 87 -16.94 5.67 9.51
CA PHE A 87 -16.37 6.52 10.55
C PHE A 87 -17.31 7.62 11.03
N ASP A 88 -18.39 7.93 10.29
CA ASP A 88 -19.34 8.99 10.67
C ASP A 88 -20.03 8.72 12.01
N ASN A 89 -20.15 7.45 12.40
CA ASN A 89 -20.70 7.03 13.69
C ASN A 89 -19.70 6.24 14.53
N ALA A 90 -18.44 6.18 14.14
CA ALA A 90 -17.41 5.51 14.90
C ALA A 90 -16.96 6.40 16.07
N SER A 91 -16.77 5.78 17.23
CA SER A 91 -16.21 6.42 18.40
C SER A 91 -15.26 5.44 19.04
N PHE A 92 -13.96 5.70 18.92
CA PHE A 92 -12.91 4.95 19.59
C PHE A 92 -11.71 5.87 19.83
N ASP A 93 -11.20 5.83 21.06
CA ASP A 93 -10.08 6.65 21.50
C ASP A 93 -8.86 5.78 21.90
N SER A 94 -8.97 4.46 21.67
CA SER A 94 -7.93 3.48 21.99
C SER A 94 -7.84 2.40 20.91
N VAL A 95 -6.72 1.68 20.91
CA VAL A 95 -6.51 0.53 19.99
C VAL A 95 -7.49 -0.60 20.29
N GLU A 96 -7.80 -0.82 21.56
CA GLU A 96 -8.76 -1.82 22.01
C GLU A 96 -10.15 -1.53 21.44
N GLU A 97 -10.62 -0.29 21.56
CA GLU A 97 -11.92 0.13 21.05
C GLU A 97 -11.97 0.09 19.50
N TRP A 98 -10.88 0.48 18.82
CA TRP A 98 -10.76 0.30 17.37
C TRP A 98 -10.88 -1.19 16.96
N ARG A 99 -10.24 -2.10 17.72
CA ARG A 99 -10.38 -3.55 17.46
C ARG A 99 -11.80 -4.04 17.68
N ASP A 100 -12.48 -3.52 18.69
CA ASP A 100 -13.87 -3.85 18.97
C ASP A 100 -14.79 -3.29 17.88
N PHE A 101 -14.52 -2.10 17.37
CA PHE A 101 -15.19 -1.55 16.19
C PHE A 101 -15.05 -2.49 14.98
N LEU A 102 -13.85 -2.98 14.68
CA LEU A 102 -13.65 -3.93 13.58
C LEU A 102 -14.33 -5.29 13.85
N ARG A 103 -14.30 -5.78 15.10
CA ARG A 103 -14.95 -7.05 15.48
C ARG A 103 -16.47 -6.99 15.41
N ALA A 104 -17.04 -5.81 15.59
CA ALA A 104 -18.48 -5.61 15.46
C ALA A 104 -18.96 -5.74 14.00
N MET A 105 -18.05 -5.63 13.02
CA MET A 105 -18.40 -5.88 11.61
C MET A 105 -18.59 -7.36 11.37
N PRO A 106 -19.59 -7.76 10.53
CA PRO A 106 -19.66 -9.12 10.01
C PRO A 106 -18.34 -9.53 9.35
N GLU A 107 -17.92 -10.78 9.50
CA GLU A 107 -16.62 -11.27 9.02
C GLU A 107 -16.42 -11.02 7.53
N GLU A 108 -17.44 -11.25 6.70
CA GLU A 108 -17.37 -10.98 5.26
C GLU A 108 -17.15 -9.49 4.98
N SER A 109 -17.86 -8.60 5.68
CA SER A 109 -17.71 -7.14 5.52
C SER A 109 -16.33 -6.67 5.94
N ARG A 110 -15.79 -7.22 7.05
CA ARG A 110 -14.43 -6.90 7.51
C ARG A 110 -13.38 -7.41 6.53
N SER A 111 -13.56 -8.61 5.96
CA SER A 111 -12.64 -9.15 4.95
C SER A 111 -12.62 -8.27 3.69
N TRP A 112 -13.78 -7.78 3.26
CA TRP A 112 -13.87 -6.82 2.15
C TRP A 112 -13.25 -5.47 2.48
N TYR A 113 -13.47 -4.95 3.67
CA TYR A 113 -12.89 -3.71 4.18
C TYR A 113 -11.36 -3.75 4.09
N GLU A 114 -10.75 -4.79 4.62
CA GLU A 114 -9.30 -4.99 4.57
C GLU A 114 -8.79 -5.22 3.14
N TRP A 115 -9.48 -6.07 2.37
CA TRP A 115 -9.09 -6.33 0.99
C TRP A 115 -9.08 -5.06 0.14
N GLN A 116 -10.06 -4.19 0.30
CA GLN A 116 -10.12 -2.91 -0.40
C GLN A 116 -8.98 -1.98 0.03
N GLY A 117 -8.59 -2.00 1.30
CA GLY A 117 -7.40 -1.30 1.80
C GLY A 117 -6.13 -1.73 1.08
N TYR A 118 -5.88 -3.04 1.03
CA TYR A 118 -4.72 -3.61 0.33
C TYR A 118 -4.74 -3.33 -1.18
N ALA A 119 -5.89 -3.49 -1.82
CA ALA A 119 -6.03 -3.25 -3.26
C ALA A 119 -5.77 -1.78 -3.61
N PHE A 120 -6.34 -0.86 -2.83
CA PHE A 120 -6.13 0.58 -3.02
C PHE A 120 -4.66 0.96 -2.83
N ALA A 121 -4.02 0.49 -1.75
CA ALA A 121 -2.61 0.76 -1.48
C ALA A 121 -1.71 0.31 -2.64
N GLY A 122 -1.90 -0.92 -3.12
CA GLY A 122 -1.17 -1.44 -4.27
C GLY A 122 -1.38 -0.61 -5.54
N LEU A 123 -2.64 -0.22 -5.83
CA LEU A 123 -2.98 0.60 -6.99
C LEU A 123 -2.44 2.04 -6.88
N LEU A 124 -2.41 2.61 -5.68
CA LEU A 124 -1.87 3.95 -5.43
C LEU A 124 -0.36 3.99 -5.61
N LEU A 125 0.35 3.08 -4.93
CA LEU A 125 1.82 3.07 -4.90
C LEU A 125 2.43 2.55 -6.20
N VAL A 126 1.73 1.64 -6.91
CA VAL A 126 2.20 1.02 -8.15
C VAL A 126 1.22 1.28 -9.29
N PRO A 127 1.26 2.46 -9.90
CA PRO A 127 0.41 2.84 -11.03
C PRO A 127 0.61 1.90 -12.23
N ARG A 128 -0.50 1.52 -12.89
CA ARG A 128 -0.50 0.52 -13.96
C ARG A 128 0.47 0.82 -15.10
N ASP A 129 0.40 2.06 -15.64
CA ASP A 129 1.22 2.42 -16.80
C ASP A 129 2.71 2.44 -16.45
N ALA A 130 3.04 2.97 -15.26
CA ALA A 130 4.41 2.95 -14.75
C ALA A 130 4.88 1.51 -14.47
N LEU A 131 4.01 0.64 -13.93
CA LEU A 131 4.35 -0.77 -13.71
C LEU A 131 4.69 -1.47 -15.02
N THR A 132 3.84 -1.31 -16.05
CA THR A 132 4.09 -1.89 -17.38
C THR A 132 5.45 -1.47 -17.92
N GLN A 133 5.72 -0.15 -17.91
CA GLN A 133 7.00 0.38 -18.36
C GLN A 133 8.19 -0.19 -17.57
N LYS A 134 8.08 -0.28 -16.24
CA LYS A 134 9.20 -0.78 -15.41
C LYS A 134 9.42 -2.28 -15.53
N ILE A 135 8.39 -3.06 -15.81
CA ILE A 135 8.54 -4.49 -16.15
C ILE A 135 9.26 -4.63 -17.49
N GLU A 136 8.86 -3.88 -18.52
CA GLU A 136 9.51 -3.90 -19.84
C GLU A 136 10.99 -3.50 -19.75
N GLU A 137 11.32 -2.41 -19.05
CA GLU A 137 12.69 -1.98 -18.79
C GLU A 137 13.51 -3.06 -18.03
N ALA A 138 12.88 -3.79 -17.10
CA ALA A 138 13.55 -4.84 -16.32
C ALA A 138 13.86 -6.07 -17.19
N VAL A 139 12.92 -6.48 -18.04
CA VAL A 139 13.10 -7.59 -18.99
C VAL A 139 14.20 -7.27 -20.00
N GLU A 140 14.18 -6.06 -20.58
CA GLU A 140 15.19 -5.61 -21.53
C GLU A 140 16.60 -5.63 -20.91
N ARG A 141 16.74 -5.11 -19.70
CA ARG A 141 18.03 -5.15 -18.96
C ARG A 141 18.48 -6.56 -18.61
N ALA A 142 17.56 -7.45 -18.28
CA ALA A 142 17.89 -8.86 -18.05
C ALA A 142 18.44 -9.51 -19.31
N HIS A 143 17.85 -9.27 -20.48
CA HIS A 143 18.33 -9.76 -21.79
C HIS A 143 19.71 -9.18 -22.12
N GLU A 144 19.93 -7.87 -21.94
CA GLU A 144 21.22 -7.22 -22.13
C GLU A 144 22.31 -7.81 -21.21
N ALA A 145 21.95 -8.25 -20.00
CA ALA A 145 22.83 -8.92 -19.07
C ALA A 145 23.06 -10.41 -19.39
N GLY A 146 22.45 -10.95 -20.46
CA GLY A 146 22.63 -12.32 -20.93
C GLY A 146 21.61 -13.33 -20.39
N PHE A 147 20.56 -12.88 -19.66
CA PHE A 147 19.46 -13.74 -19.20
C PHE A 147 18.40 -13.89 -20.30
N THR A 148 18.73 -14.64 -21.36
CA THR A 148 17.85 -14.81 -22.54
C THR A 148 16.68 -15.75 -22.30
N ASP A 149 16.74 -16.61 -21.27
CA ASP A 149 15.74 -17.62 -20.94
C ASP A 149 14.78 -17.13 -19.83
N LEU A 150 14.62 -15.80 -19.70
CA LEU A 150 13.71 -15.20 -18.73
C LEU A 150 12.26 -15.52 -19.09
N ASP A 151 11.60 -16.28 -18.21
CA ASP A 151 10.19 -16.66 -18.30
C ASP A 151 9.45 -16.14 -17.05
N LEU A 152 8.54 -15.19 -17.24
CA LEU A 152 7.78 -14.57 -16.14
C LEU A 152 6.67 -15.47 -15.57
N GLY A 153 6.34 -16.57 -16.26
CA GLY A 153 5.52 -17.65 -15.72
C GLY A 153 6.24 -18.46 -14.65
N VAL A 154 7.58 -18.47 -14.65
CA VAL A 154 8.41 -19.11 -13.61
C VAL A 154 8.51 -18.20 -12.39
N GLU A 155 8.04 -18.70 -11.23
CA GLU A 155 7.97 -17.94 -9.99
C GLU A 155 9.31 -17.28 -9.59
N ALA A 156 10.40 -18.05 -9.64
CA ALA A 156 11.72 -17.54 -9.28
C ALA A 156 12.19 -16.37 -10.16
N HIS A 157 11.93 -16.43 -11.47
CA HIS A 157 12.27 -15.34 -12.39
C HIS A 157 11.42 -14.10 -12.12
N ARG A 158 10.11 -14.31 -11.93
CA ARG A 158 9.15 -13.25 -11.61
C ARG A 158 9.51 -12.54 -10.31
N ASP A 159 9.88 -13.29 -9.25
CA ASP A 159 10.18 -12.72 -7.95
C ASP A 159 11.45 -11.86 -7.98
N ILE A 160 12.50 -12.32 -8.68
CA ILE A 160 13.74 -11.55 -8.88
C ILE A 160 13.44 -10.25 -9.64
N LEU A 161 12.66 -10.33 -10.71
CA LEU A 161 12.27 -9.15 -11.49
C LEU A 161 11.40 -8.21 -10.67
N ALA A 162 10.45 -8.74 -9.90
CA ALA A 162 9.56 -7.98 -9.06
C ALA A 162 10.31 -7.20 -7.95
N GLU A 163 11.35 -7.78 -7.35
CA GLU A 163 12.21 -7.08 -6.40
C GLU A 163 12.94 -5.89 -7.06
N TRP A 164 13.44 -6.07 -8.28
CA TRP A 164 14.09 -4.98 -9.00
C TRP A 164 13.10 -3.86 -9.37
N VAL A 165 11.91 -4.23 -9.83
CA VAL A 165 10.83 -3.29 -10.16
C VAL A 165 10.33 -2.59 -8.90
N GLY A 166 10.15 -3.32 -7.80
CA GLY A 166 9.67 -2.80 -6.52
C GLY A 166 10.48 -1.63 -5.99
N ARG A 167 11.80 -1.68 -6.16
CA ARG A 167 12.71 -0.58 -5.78
C ARG A 167 12.42 0.72 -6.53
N ARG A 168 11.79 0.69 -7.70
CA ARG A 168 11.42 1.89 -8.49
C ARG A 168 10.20 2.60 -7.94
N PHE A 169 9.40 1.87 -7.16
CA PHE A 169 8.17 2.36 -6.52
C PHE A 169 8.32 2.51 -5.01
N ASP A 170 9.47 2.17 -4.44
CA ASP A 170 9.68 2.03 -3.00
C ASP A 170 8.61 1.14 -2.35
N VAL A 171 8.44 -0.06 -2.93
CA VAL A 171 7.60 -1.15 -2.41
C VAL A 171 8.34 -2.48 -2.46
N SER A 172 7.85 -3.49 -1.72
CA SER A 172 8.40 -4.85 -1.79
C SER A 172 8.08 -5.52 -3.13
N GLY A 173 8.90 -6.51 -3.52
CA GLY A 173 8.62 -7.34 -4.70
C GLY A 173 7.26 -8.03 -4.63
N GLU A 174 6.81 -8.42 -3.43
CA GLU A 174 5.48 -9.02 -3.25
C GLU A 174 4.34 -8.10 -3.72
N VAL A 175 4.42 -6.80 -3.45
CA VAL A 175 3.42 -5.83 -3.95
C VAL A 175 3.43 -5.81 -5.47
N VAL A 176 4.62 -5.84 -6.11
CA VAL A 176 4.74 -5.89 -7.57
C VAL A 176 4.17 -7.20 -8.13
N VAL A 177 4.47 -8.34 -7.50
CA VAL A 177 3.92 -9.65 -7.93
C VAL A 177 2.39 -9.61 -7.92
N ARG A 178 1.78 -9.14 -6.83
CA ARG A 178 0.32 -9.04 -6.72
C ARG A 178 -0.28 -8.06 -7.74
N ARG A 179 0.38 -6.91 -7.93
CA ARG A 179 -0.05 -5.91 -8.92
C ARG A 179 0.07 -6.44 -10.36
N GLY A 180 1.18 -7.09 -10.68
CA GLY A 180 1.40 -7.69 -12.00
C GLY A 180 0.41 -8.82 -12.30
N ALA A 181 0.06 -9.64 -11.30
CA ALA A 181 -0.99 -10.66 -11.44
C ALA A 181 -2.36 -10.01 -11.72
N TYR A 182 -2.71 -8.95 -10.98
CA TYR A 182 -3.97 -8.24 -11.19
C TYR A 182 -4.07 -7.62 -12.59
N ASP A 183 -2.96 -7.11 -13.13
CA ASP A 183 -2.91 -6.46 -14.46
C ASP A 183 -2.58 -7.45 -15.60
N GLY A 184 -2.38 -8.76 -15.32
CA GLY A 184 -2.11 -9.80 -16.31
C GLY A 184 -0.70 -9.74 -16.92
N HIS A 185 0.29 -9.29 -16.17
CA HIS A 185 1.68 -9.18 -16.65
C HIS A 185 2.45 -10.50 -16.64
N TRP A 186 2.00 -11.47 -15.84
CA TRP A 186 2.72 -12.74 -15.64
C TRP A 186 2.28 -13.87 -16.57
N ASP A 187 1.22 -13.65 -17.34
CA ASP A 187 0.64 -14.64 -18.28
C ASP A 187 1.18 -14.49 -19.72
N ARG A 188 2.35 -13.87 -19.89
CA ARG A 188 2.95 -13.56 -21.20
C ARG A 188 4.12 -14.47 -21.52
#